data_6b4d46a963d6ff123a136006cfe566a5
#
_entry.id   6b4d46a963d6ff123a136006cfe566a5
#
_cell.length_a   1.000
_cell.length_b   1.000
_cell.length_c   1.000
_cell.angle_alpha   90.00
_cell.angle_beta   90.00
_cell.angle_gamma   90.00
#
_symmetry.space_group_name_H-M   'P 1'
#
loop_
_entity.id
_entity.type
_entity.pdbx_description
1 polymer ?
#
loop_
_entity_poly.entity_id
_entity_poly.type
_entity_poly.pdbx_seq_one_letter_code
_entity_poly.pdbx_strand_id
1 'polypeptide(L)'
;MNVKADDLTQVISEAFSFDVVKLPLYAPDNQPTGIYGLFRDDLTGKDALVGSGSVTNRYMPHTNDDVVALVEAASNVFEGEVDVNCYFHHGHYVSVKPTQDYRISVYGDSDNVWPAILISAGYDGRAFEATIGTYRDLCANLALMRQVMGTTQSIRHTRSL
;
A
#
# COMPACT_ATOMS: atom_id res chain seq x y z
N MET A 1 12.95 3.73 -7.62
CA MET A 1 13.30 2.88 -8.80
C MET A 1 12.53 3.41 -9.99
N ASN A 2 13.23 3.78 -11.08
CA ASN A 2 12.59 4.35 -12.27
C ASN A 2 12.12 3.23 -13.19
N VAL A 3 10.86 3.22 -13.54
CA VAL A 3 10.22 2.19 -14.36
C VAL A 3 9.26 2.82 -15.37
N LYS A 4 9.10 2.15 -16.50
CA LYS A 4 7.99 2.46 -17.40
C LYS A 4 6.68 1.98 -16.78
N ALA A 5 5.59 2.63 -17.12
CA ALA A 5 4.28 2.25 -16.63
C ALA A 5 3.95 0.76 -16.90
N ASP A 6 4.41 0.24 -18.05
CA ASP A 6 4.20 -1.16 -18.44
C ASP A 6 4.95 -2.18 -17.57
N ASP A 7 5.98 -1.75 -16.83
CA ASP A 7 6.81 -2.62 -15.97
C ASP A 7 6.38 -2.56 -14.50
N LEU A 8 5.41 -1.72 -14.15
CA LEU A 8 4.95 -1.51 -12.76
C LEU A 8 4.46 -2.79 -12.09
N THR A 9 3.68 -3.59 -12.80
CA THR A 9 3.15 -4.87 -12.32
C THR A 9 4.27 -5.78 -11.85
N GLN A 10 5.33 -5.91 -12.65
CA GLN A 10 6.48 -6.74 -12.31
C GLN A 10 7.20 -6.23 -11.06
N VAL A 11 7.46 -4.92 -10.99
CA VAL A 11 8.16 -4.30 -9.86
C VAL A 11 7.40 -4.50 -8.55
N ILE A 12 6.08 -4.33 -8.56
CA ILE A 12 5.26 -4.50 -7.36
C ILE A 12 5.17 -5.97 -6.97
N SER A 13 5.01 -6.88 -7.94
CA SER A 13 4.97 -8.31 -7.69
C SER A 13 6.30 -8.84 -7.11
N GLU A 14 7.43 -8.30 -7.57
CA GLU A 14 8.75 -8.62 -7.01
C GLU A 14 8.92 -8.05 -5.58
N ALA A 15 8.43 -6.83 -5.34
CA ALA A 15 8.51 -6.19 -4.02
C ALA A 15 7.63 -6.90 -2.97
N PHE A 16 6.53 -7.48 -3.39
CA PHE A 16 5.55 -8.17 -2.54
C PHE A 16 5.36 -9.63 -2.96
N SER A 17 6.45 -10.38 -2.99
CA SER A 17 6.49 -11.80 -3.41
C SER A 17 5.95 -12.77 -2.35
N PHE A 18 4.99 -12.35 -1.53
CA PHE A 18 4.34 -13.14 -0.48
C PHE A 18 2.85 -12.86 -0.45
N ASP A 19 2.08 -13.80 0.12
CA ASP A 19 0.67 -13.61 0.38
C ASP A 19 0.39 -13.41 1.87
N VAL A 20 -0.69 -12.67 2.17
CA VAL A 20 -1.21 -12.57 3.53
C VAL A 20 -2.43 -13.46 3.66
N VAL A 21 -2.29 -14.50 4.46
CA VAL A 21 -3.31 -15.52 4.68
C VAL A 21 -4.05 -15.31 6.00
N LYS A 22 -5.34 -15.58 6.00
CA LYS A 22 -6.18 -15.53 7.19
C LYS A 22 -6.31 -16.91 7.79
N LEU A 23 -5.78 -17.13 9.00
CA LEU A 23 -5.81 -18.39 9.71
C LEU A 23 -6.62 -18.29 11.00
N PRO A 24 -7.37 -19.34 11.37
CA PRO A 24 -8.15 -19.35 12.60
C PRO A 24 -7.23 -19.35 13.84
N LEU A 25 -7.65 -18.64 14.86
CA LEU A 25 -7.02 -18.68 16.18
C LEU A 25 -7.77 -19.64 17.09
N TYR A 26 -7.02 -20.40 17.87
CA TYR A 26 -7.56 -21.45 18.75
C TYR A 26 -7.41 -21.06 20.22
N ALA A 27 -8.38 -21.45 21.02
CA ALA A 27 -8.29 -21.37 22.46
C ALA A 27 -7.33 -22.46 23.03
N PRO A 28 -6.91 -22.37 24.30
CA PRO A 28 -6.00 -23.35 24.91
C PRO A 28 -6.49 -24.81 24.88
N ASP A 29 -7.77 -25.03 24.76
CA ASP A 29 -8.42 -26.33 24.63
C ASP A 29 -8.54 -26.80 23.15
N ASN A 30 -7.84 -26.12 22.23
CA ASN A 30 -7.87 -26.35 20.78
C ASN A 30 -9.24 -26.14 20.12
N GLN A 31 -10.16 -25.45 20.77
CA GLN A 31 -11.40 -25.06 20.12
C GLN A 31 -11.22 -23.77 19.29
N PRO A 32 -11.84 -23.66 18.11
CA PRO A 32 -11.77 -22.45 17.31
C PRO A 32 -12.47 -21.29 18.03
N THR A 33 -11.78 -20.17 18.12
CA THR A 33 -12.32 -18.96 18.80
C THR A 33 -13.32 -18.18 17.95
N GLY A 34 -13.44 -18.48 16.66
CA GLY A 34 -14.18 -17.64 15.70
C GLY A 34 -13.46 -16.35 15.30
N ILE A 35 -12.24 -16.19 15.77
CA ILE A 35 -11.36 -15.07 15.49
C ILE A 35 -10.19 -15.58 14.64
N TYR A 36 -9.62 -14.71 13.80
CA TYR A 36 -8.58 -15.08 12.84
C TYR A 36 -7.38 -14.14 13.00
N GLY A 37 -6.18 -14.68 12.82
CA GLY A 37 -4.96 -13.93 12.64
C GLY A 37 -4.64 -13.76 11.15
N LEU A 38 -3.87 -12.75 10.82
CA LEU A 38 -3.32 -12.53 9.49
C LEU A 38 -1.82 -12.83 9.51
N PHE A 39 -1.36 -13.61 8.58
CA PHE A 39 0.03 -14.08 8.53
C PHE A 39 0.58 -13.99 7.12
N ARG A 40 1.85 -13.61 7.02
CA ARG A 40 2.61 -13.76 5.78
C ARG A 40 3.00 -15.23 5.61
N ASP A 41 2.85 -15.74 4.40
CA ASP A 41 3.11 -17.15 4.09
C ASP A 41 4.61 -17.47 3.91
N ASP A 42 5.44 -16.45 3.68
CA ASP A 42 6.89 -16.57 3.51
C ASP A 42 7.68 -16.51 4.84
N LEU A 43 7.02 -16.20 5.95
CA LEU A 43 7.63 -16.08 7.28
C LEU A 43 7.04 -17.07 8.28
N THR A 44 7.69 -17.23 9.42
CA THR A 44 7.25 -18.15 10.47
C THR A 44 7.23 -17.49 11.85
N GLY A 45 6.45 -18.07 12.76
CA GLY A 45 6.37 -17.61 14.14
C GLY A 45 5.80 -16.20 14.27
N LYS A 46 6.36 -15.42 15.18
CA LYS A 46 5.91 -14.04 15.44
C LYS A 46 6.14 -13.10 14.27
N ASP A 47 7.15 -13.37 13.45
CA ASP A 47 7.54 -12.51 12.34
C ASP A 47 6.55 -12.63 11.15
N ALA A 48 5.81 -13.74 11.09
CA ALA A 48 4.74 -13.93 10.13
C ALA A 48 3.48 -13.12 10.44
N LEU A 49 3.27 -12.72 11.70
CA LEU A 49 2.05 -12.03 12.12
C LEU A 49 2.00 -10.62 11.50
N VAL A 50 0.90 -10.34 10.82
CA VAL A 50 0.64 -9.06 10.14
C VAL A 50 -0.49 -8.33 10.86
N GLY A 51 -0.33 -7.02 10.98
CA GLY A 51 -1.31 -6.19 11.68
C GLY A 51 -1.16 -6.22 13.20
N SER A 52 -2.04 -5.53 13.89
CA SER A 52 -1.98 -5.33 15.34
C SER A 52 -2.91 -6.25 16.13
N GLY A 53 -3.55 -7.22 15.47
CA GLY A 53 -4.52 -8.03 16.18
C GLY A 53 -5.24 -9.08 15.36
N SER A 54 -6.39 -9.45 15.86
CA SER A 54 -7.28 -10.43 15.27
C SER A 54 -8.36 -9.76 14.41
N VAL A 55 -8.81 -10.50 13.41
CA VAL A 55 -9.88 -10.08 12.51
C VAL A 55 -11.07 -11.04 12.62
N THR A 56 -12.25 -10.57 12.24
CA THR A 56 -13.46 -11.37 12.21
C THR A 56 -13.54 -12.21 10.93
N ASN A 57 -14.49 -13.15 10.89
CA ASN A 57 -14.72 -13.96 9.69
C ASN A 57 -15.11 -13.10 8.46
N ARG A 58 -15.72 -11.94 8.67
CA ARG A 58 -16.13 -11.04 7.58
C ARG A 58 -14.97 -10.27 6.94
N TYR A 59 -13.84 -10.19 7.61
CA TYR A 59 -12.67 -9.52 7.08
C TYR A 59 -12.11 -10.29 5.88
N MET A 60 -11.90 -9.60 4.78
CA MET A 60 -11.25 -10.12 3.57
C MET A 60 -9.90 -9.42 3.43
N PRO A 61 -8.78 -10.12 3.61
CA PRO A 61 -7.48 -9.54 3.28
C PRO A 61 -7.43 -9.22 1.79
N HIS A 62 -6.87 -8.08 1.44
CA HIS A 62 -6.56 -7.79 0.04
C HIS A 62 -5.38 -8.63 -0.43
N THR A 63 -5.31 -8.87 -1.71
CA THR A 63 -4.24 -9.61 -2.36
C THR A 63 -3.20 -8.67 -2.95
N ASN A 64 -2.04 -9.20 -3.34
CA ASN A 64 -1.05 -8.44 -4.10
C ASN A 64 -1.63 -7.98 -5.45
N ASP A 65 -2.47 -8.81 -6.09
CA ASP A 65 -3.14 -8.45 -7.34
C ASP A 65 -4.07 -7.23 -7.18
N ASP A 66 -4.73 -7.10 -6.04
CA ASP A 66 -5.55 -5.91 -5.74
C ASP A 66 -4.68 -4.64 -5.67
N VAL A 67 -3.49 -4.73 -5.08
CA VAL A 67 -2.53 -3.63 -5.01
C VAL A 67 -2.02 -3.28 -6.40
N VAL A 68 -1.61 -4.29 -7.18
CA VAL A 68 -1.15 -4.13 -8.57
C VAL A 68 -2.22 -3.44 -9.41
N ALA A 69 -3.44 -3.96 -9.41
CA ALA A 69 -4.55 -3.41 -10.20
C ALA A 69 -4.82 -1.93 -9.87
N LEU A 70 -4.72 -1.56 -8.60
CA LEU A 70 -4.92 -0.18 -8.19
C LEU A 70 -3.76 0.71 -8.63
N VAL A 71 -2.51 0.23 -8.53
CA VAL A 71 -1.35 0.99 -8.99
C VAL A 71 -1.39 1.19 -10.50
N GLU A 72 -1.73 0.18 -11.27
CA GLU A 72 -1.91 0.28 -12.72
C GLU A 72 -2.98 1.32 -13.09
N ALA A 73 -4.14 1.23 -12.45
CA ALA A 73 -5.21 2.20 -12.68
C ALA A 73 -4.79 3.64 -12.35
N ALA A 74 -4.01 3.80 -11.29
CA ALA A 74 -3.53 5.11 -10.85
C ALA A 74 -2.37 5.62 -11.72
N SER A 75 -1.47 4.76 -12.18
CA SER A 75 -0.31 5.13 -12.99
C SER A 75 -0.69 5.66 -14.37
N ASN A 76 -1.83 5.27 -14.91
CA ASN A 76 -2.37 5.81 -16.17
C ASN A 76 -2.59 7.34 -16.15
N VAL A 77 -2.53 7.96 -14.97
CA VAL A 77 -2.58 9.42 -14.82
C VAL A 77 -1.26 10.08 -15.24
N PHE A 78 -0.14 9.33 -15.19
CA PHE A 78 1.18 9.83 -15.56
C PHE A 78 1.57 9.33 -16.94
N GLU A 79 2.11 10.22 -17.75
CA GLU A 79 2.73 9.88 -19.02
C GLU A 79 4.24 9.64 -18.82
N GLY A 80 4.79 8.60 -19.43
CA GLY A 80 6.22 8.32 -19.45
C GLY A 80 6.73 7.48 -18.28
N GLU A 81 7.95 7.78 -17.84
CA GLU A 81 8.58 7.04 -16.74
C GLU A 81 8.12 7.53 -15.37
N VAL A 82 7.98 6.61 -14.45
CA VAL A 82 7.59 6.87 -13.07
C VAL A 82 8.63 6.29 -12.10
N ASP A 83 8.80 6.95 -10.98
CA ASP A 83 9.57 6.44 -9.84
C ASP A 83 8.62 5.79 -8.85
N VAL A 84 8.86 4.50 -8.60
CA VAL A 84 8.04 3.68 -7.70
C VAL A 84 8.84 3.29 -6.48
N ASN A 85 8.23 3.44 -5.33
CA ASN A 85 8.76 2.96 -4.07
C ASN A 85 7.71 2.10 -3.36
N CYS A 86 8.10 0.86 -3.03
CA CYS A 86 7.28 -0.12 -2.35
C CYS A 86 7.88 -0.47 -1.01
N TYR A 87 7.08 -0.52 0.05
CA TYR A 87 7.50 -1.11 1.31
C TYR A 87 6.32 -1.76 2.02
N PHE A 88 6.63 -2.71 2.90
CA PHE A 88 5.65 -3.42 3.70
C PHE A 88 5.90 -3.18 5.20
N HIS A 89 4.87 -2.68 5.89
CA HIS A 89 4.87 -2.56 7.34
C HIS A 89 3.43 -2.70 7.85
N HIS A 90 3.05 -3.91 8.25
CA HIS A 90 1.66 -4.27 8.56
C HIS A 90 0.65 -3.91 7.47
N GLY A 91 1.11 -3.80 6.26
CA GLY A 91 0.34 -3.43 5.07
C GLY A 91 1.25 -3.05 3.92
N HIS A 92 0.67 -2.99 2.74
CA HIS A 92 1.33 -2.57 1.51
C HIS A 92 1.31 -1.04 1.41
N TYR A 93 2.45 -0.47 1.09
CA TYR A 93 2.59 0.95 0.81
C TYR A 93 3.32 1.12 -0.51
N VAL A 94 2.67 1.79 -1.44
CA VAL A 94 3.24 2.09 -2.75
C VAL A 94 3.13 3.59 -3.00
N SER A 95 4.23 4.21 -3.40
CA SER A 95 4.23 5.57 -3.90
C SER A 95 4.69 5.59 -5.35
N VAL A 96 3.96 6.31 -6.19
CA VAL A 96 4.28 6.49 -7.60
C VAL A 96 4.36 7.99 -7.88
N LYS A 97 5.46 8.44 -8.46
CA LYS A 97 5.64 9.82 -8.91
C LYS A 97 6.28 9.86 -10.30
N PRO A 98 6.01 10.87 -11.12
CA PRO A 98 6.70 11.02 -12.40
C PRO A 98 8.19 11.29 -12.19
N THR A 99 9.04 10.78 -13.07
CA THR A 99 10.48 11.04 -13.06
C THR A 99 10.81 12.40 -13.67
N GLN A 100 9.96 12.92 -14.52
CA GLN A 100 10.12 14.25 -15.09
C GLN A 100 9.95 15.32 -14.03
N ASP A 101 10.66 16.41 -14.18
CA ASP A 101 10.68 17.52 -13.22
C ASP A 101 9.36 18.33 -13.28
N TYR A 102 8.34 17.84 -12.61
CA TYR A 102 7.04 18.51 -12.42
C TYR A 102 7.04 19.35 -11.13
N ARG A 103 8.16 19.93 -10.75
CA ARG A 103 8.22 20.74 -9.54
C ARG A 103 7.23 21.88 -9.61
N ILE A 104 6.32 21.91 -8.67
CA ILE A 104 5.38 23.03 -8.49
C ILE A 104 5.93 23.88 -7.35
N SER A 105 6.36 25.09 -7.65
CA SER A 105 6.69 26.07 -6.60
C SER A 105 5.38 26.63 -6.03
N VAL A 106 5.10 26.34 -4.77
CA VAL A 106 3.85 26.80 -4.12
C VAL A 106 4.07 28.06 -3.30
N TYR A 107 5.24 28.29 -2.72
CA TYR A 107 5.53 29.44 -1.85
C TYR A 107 6.96 29.99 -1.98
N GLY A 108 7.55 29.95 -3.16
CA GLY A 108 8.91 30.39 -3.39
C GLY A 108 9.87 29.23 -3.70
N ASP A 109 11.09 29.57 -4.05
CA ASP A 109 12.04 28.67 -4.76
C ASP A 109 12.54 27.45 -3.99
N SER A 110 12.13 27.22 -2.76
CA SER A 110 12.69 26.16 -1.92
C SER A 110 11.82 24.93 -1.73
N ASP A 111 10.54 24.97 -2.14
CA ASP A 111 9.61 23.88 -1.87
C ASP A 111 9.48 22.93 -3.04
N ASN A 112 10.09 21.75 -2.92
CA ASN A 112 9.92 20.65 -3.84
C ASN A 112 8.58 19.97 -3.59
N VAL A 113 7.55 20.33 -4.35
CA VAL A 113 6.23 19.71 -4.33
C VAL A 113 6.08 18.90 -5.62
N TRP A 114 5.72 17.63 -5.47
CA TRP A 114 5.57 16.68 -6.58
C TRP A 114 4.14 16.19 -6.68
N PRO A 115 3.59 16.01 -7.88
CA PRO A 115 2.42 15.17 -8.04
C PRO A 115 2.80 13.72 -7.71
N ALA A 116 1.98 13.05 -6.92
CA ALA A 116 2.22 11.65 -6.59
C ALA A 116 0.91 10.92 -6.30
N ILE A 117 0.98 9.60 -6.42
CA ILE A 117 -0.05 8.68 -6.00
C ILE A 117 0.51 7.90 -4.82
N LEU A 118 -0.23 7.89 -3.72
CA LEU A 118 0.07 7.07 -2.56
C LEU A 118 -1.03 6.03 -2.40
N ILE A 119 -0.62 4.78 -2.32
CA ILE A 119 -1.50 3.65 -2.05
C ILE A 119 -1.08 3.06 -0.72
N SER A 120 -2.04 2.90 0.18
CA SER A 120 -1.86 2.22 1.43
C SER A 120 -2.95 1.18 1.64
N ALA A 121 -2.54 -0.05 1.89
CA ALA A 121 -3.42 -1.18 2.10
C ALA A 121 -3.02 -1.88 3.40
N GLY A 122 -3.52 -1.37 4.52
CA GLY A 122 -3.18 -1.87 5.85
C GLY A 122 -3.96 -3.13 6.22
N TYR A 123 -3.36 -3.96 7.07
CA TYR A 123 -3.99 -5.13 7.69
C TYR A 123 -4.33 -4.88 9.17
N ASP A 124 -4.21 -3.66 9.62
CA ASP A 124 -4.41 -3.22 11.01
C ASP A 124 -5.78 -2.57 11.25
N GLY A 125 -6.76 -2.89 10.41
CA GLY A 125 -8.11 -2.31 10.43
C GLY A 125 -8.23 -1.01 9.64
N ARG A 126 -7.15 -0.54 9.01
CA ARG A 126 -7.21 0.59 8.08
C ARG A 126 -7.89 0.19 6.77
N ALA A 127 -8.51 1.15 6.15
CA ALA A 127 -9.06 0.97 4.81
C ALA A 127 -7.95 0.82 3.77
N PHE A 128 -8.29 0.23 2.66
CA PHE A 128 -7.49 0.28 1.44
C PHE A 128 -7.67 1.66 0.82
N GLU A 129 -6.61 2.44 0.74
CA GLU A 129 -6.68 3.85 0.36
C GLU A 129 -5.76 4.15 -0.83
N ALA A 130 -6.29 4.88 -1.79
CA ALA A 130 -5.51 5.51 -2.84
C ALA A 130 -5.69 7.02 -2.76
N THR A 131 -4.61 7.74 -2.67
CA THR A 131 -4.60 9.19 -2.63
C THR A 131 -3.80 9.76 -3.79
N ILE A 132 -4.44 10.58 -4.60
CA ILE A 132 -3.81 11.31 -5.70
C ILE A 132 -3.69 12.77 -5.26
N GLY A 133 -2.51 13.33 -5.34
CA GLY A 133 -2.31 14.70 -4.91
C GLY A 133 -0.89 15.21 -5.11
N THR A 134 -0.64 16.37 -4.53
CA THR A 134 0.69 16.96 -4.46
C THR A 134 1.29 16.74 -3.10
N TYR A 135 2.54 16.35 -3.08
CA TYR A 135 3.26 15.98 -1.87
C TYR A 135 4.59 16.72 -1.78
N ARG A 136 5.00 16.99 -0.55
CA ARG A 136 6.33 17.48 -0.23
C ARG A 136 7.18 16.32 0.28
N ASP A 137 8.38 16.17 -0.28
CA ASP A 137 9.35 15.21 0.23
C ASP A 137 9.84 15.68 1.61
N LEU A 138 9.61 14.86 2.63
CA LEU A 138 10.12 15.09 3.98
C LEU A 138 11.42 14.31 4.23
N CYS A 139 11.71 13.31 3.40
CA CYS A 139 12.99 12.60 3.41
C CYS A 139 13.33 12.05 2.01
N ALA A 140 14.63 11.80 1.79
CA ALA A 140 15.16 11.36 0.50
C ALA A 140 14.58 10.02 0.00
N ASN A 141 14.02 9.19 0.90
CA ASN A 141 13.53 7.85 0.56
C ASN A 141 12.02 7.81 0.26
N LEU A 142 11.34 8.93 0.14
CA LEU A 142 9.88 9.00 -0.05
C LEU A 142 9.05 8.28 1.03
N ALA A 143 9.71 7.74 2.05
CA ALA A 143 9.04 7.05 3.16
C ALA A 143 8.18 8.00 4.00
N LEU A 144 8.47 9.30 3.93
CA LEU A 144 7.72 10.36 4.59
C LEU A 144 7.37 11.43 3.56
N MET A 145 6.15 11.36 3.06
CA MET A 145 5.56 12.38 2.19
C MET A 145 4.41 13.07 2.93
N ARG A 146 4.33 14.38 2.82
CA ARG A 146 3.20 15.14 3.34
C ARG A 146 2.33 15.59 2.18
N GLN A 147 1.08 15.15 2.20
CA GLN A 147 0.08 15.66 1.27
C GLN A 147 -0.13 17.16 1.47
N VAL A 148 0.01 17.91 0.39
CA VAL A 148 -0.25 19.36 0.35
C VAL A 148 -1.67 19.58 -0.20
N MET A 149 -2.04 18.84 -1.24
CA MET A 149 -3.34 18.92 -1.87
C MET A 149 -3.67 17.58 -2.55
N GLY A 150 -4.94 17.15 -2.52
CA GLY A 150 -5.33 15.93 -3.22
C GLY A 150 -6.64 15.34 -2.72
N THR A 151 -7.05 14.25 -3.36
CA THR A 151 -8.26 13.49 -3.06
C THR A 151 -7.91 12.08 -2.65
N THR A 152 -8.52 11.59 -1.58
CA THR A 152 -8.35 10.22 -1.10
C THR A 152 -9.63 9.41 -1.39
N GLN A 153 -9.46 8.23 -1.96
CA GLN A 153 -10.50 7.21 -2.08
C GLN A 153 -10.18 6.06 -1.13
N SER A 154 -11.16 5.59 -0.40
CA SER A 154 -10.97 4.48 0.54
C SER A 154 -11.99 3.36 0.33
N ILE A 155 -11.53 2.12 0.43
CA ILE A 155 -12.33 0.90 0.30
C ILE A 155 -12.16 0.08 1.56
N ARG A 156 -13.26 -0.35 2.17
CA ARG A 156 -13.22 -1.18 3.39
C ARG A 156 -13.01 -2.65 3.03
N HIS A 157 -12.20 -3.34 3.83
CA HIS A 157 -11.95 -4.79 3.75
C HIS A 157 -13.13 -5.60 4.30
N THR A 158 -14.32 -5.40 3.75
CA THR A 158 -15.51 -6.17 4.17
C THR A 158 -16.18 -6.82 2.97
N ARG A 159 -16.62 -8.06 3.16
CA ARG A 159 -17.49 -8.71 2.19
C ARG A 159 -18.76 -7.88 2.06
N SER A 160 -19.06 -7.37 0.86
CA SER A 160 -20.41 -6.89 0.56
C SER A 160 -21.37 -8.07 0.68
N LEU A 161 -22.42 -7.91 1.45
CA LEU A 161 -23.52 -8.86 1.52
C LEU A 161 -24.28 -8.86 0.20
#